data_ae5e14133446e7017e7be5bbb35903ae
#
_entry.id   ae5e14133446e7017e7be5bbb35903ae
#
_cell.length_a   1.000
_cell.length_b   1.000
_cell.length_c   1.000
_cell.angle_alpha   90.00
_cell.angle_beta   90.00
_cell.angle_gamma   90.00
#
_symmetry.space_group_name_H-M   'P 1'
#
loop_
_entity.id
_entity.type
_entity.pdbx_description
1 polymer ?
#
loop_
_entity_poly.entity_id
_entity_poly.type
_entity_poly.pdbx_seq_one_letter_code
_entity_poly.pdbx_strand_id
1 'polypeptide(L)'
;MTEVTELSRSEGETLDTKEVLLNLGPQHPSTHGVLRLVLEMKGEYVERVDPFIGYLHRGTEKLAESFTYTQIFPLTDRLDYLCPPSNNLAFALAVEKLLGIEAPIRAQYIRVIMAELARISGHLLITGALPMDLGAMTALLYAMREREMIMDLLEMVTGARMHTSYCRVGGVREDLPDGFFPKIREFCAIFPNRIRDYERLIENNRVFLKRTQGIGVISAEDAIDLGLSGPNLRASGVDWDIRRDEPYEIYDRLAFNVVTREEGDCYARWRCRVEEMRESVRIIEQCLDQMPEGRFQVDLPTVAFPMDKDRVHCSMEALIQHFDLSAYGFKVPKGEVYSAIEAPKGELGFYIISDGSEKPFRMKVRAPSFVNLQALFGASNARYLADMIAVLGSLDPVMAEVDK
;
A
#
# COMPACT_ATOMS: atom_id res chain seq x y z
N MET A 1 -26.48 -14.14 2.46
CA MET A 1 -27.93 -13.92 2.21
C MET A 1 -28.10 -12.47 1.83
N THR A 2 -28.60 -12.24 0.63
CA THR A 2 -28.92 -10.89 0.13
C THR A 2 -30.31 -10.53 0.64
N GLU A 3 -30.40 -9.62 1.60
CA GLU A 3 -31.69 -9.08 2.03
C GLU A 3 -32.13 -8.03 1.00
N VAL A 4 -33.18 -8.33 0.28
CA VAL A 4 -33.85 -7.41 -0.65
C VAL A 4 -35.05 -6.81 0.08
N THR A 5 -34.99 -5.52 0.42
CA THR A 5 -36.06 -4.81 1.05
C THR A 5 -36.87 -4.04 -0.03
N GLU A 6 -38.14 -4.35 -0.20
CA GLU A 6 -39.01 -3.67 -1.14
C GLU A 6 -39.49 -2.33 -0.57
N LEU A 7 -39.21 -1.23 -1.26
CA LEU A 7 -39.76 0.09 -0.96
C LEU A 7 -41.13 0.28 -1.67
N SER A 8 -42.08 0.93 -1.01
CA SER A 8 -43.48 1.01 -1.32
C SER A 8 -43.84 1.71 -2.64
N ARG A 9 -44.85 1.18 -3.34
CA ARG A 9 -45.41 1.65 -4.62
C ARG A 9 -46.14 2.98 -4.50
N SER A 10 -46.01 3.85 -5.54
CA SER A 10 -46.99 4.83 -5.93
C SER A 10 -47.86 4.26 -7.10
N GLU A 11 -49.18 4.30 -6.99
CA GLU A 11 -50.10 3.79 -8.00
C GLU A 11 -50.18 4.75 -9.19
N GLY A 12 -49.83 4.28 -10.40
CA GLY A 12 -50.27 4.98 -11.60
C GLY A 12 -49.48 4.94 -12.89
N GLU A 13 -48.28 4.27 -12.99
CA GLU A 13 -47.60 4.20 -14.28
C GLU A 13 -47.09 2.79 -14.64
N THR A 14 -47.46 2.38 -15.86
CA THR A 14 -47.20 1.08 -16.46
C THR A 14 -45.78 0.92 -16.94
N LEU A 15 -44.84 0.90 -16.08
CA LEU A 15 -43.41 0.46 -16.21
C LEU A 15 -42.59 0.99 -15.02
N ASP A 16 -43.15 0.85 -13.80
CA ASP A 16 -42.39 1.19 -12.60
C ASP A 16 -41.23 0.20 -12.41
N THR A 17 -40.04 0.66 -12.69
CA THR A 17 -38.82 -0.01 -12.25
C THR A 17 -38.82 0.03 -10.73
N LYS A 18 -38.92 -1.15 -10.12
CA LYS A 18 -38.93 -1.31 -8.67
C LYS A 18 -37.60 -0.78 -8.09
N GLU A 19 -37.69 0.17 -7.16
CA GLU A 19 -36.54 0.60 -6.36
C GLU A 19 -36.23 -0.50 -5.34
N VAL A 20 -34.95 -0.90 -5.29
CA VAL A 20 -34.47 -2.00 -4.45
C VAL A 20 -33.21 -1.54 -3.70
N LEU A 21 -33.20 -1.77 -2.39
CA LEU A 21 -32.02 -1.61 -1.58
C LEU A 21 -31.25 -2.94 -1.52
N LEU A 22 -30.06 -2.97 -2.10
CA LEU A 22 -29.21 -4.15 -2.14
C LEU A 22 -28.04 -3.99 -1.18
N ASN A 23 -27.85 -4.95 -0.27
CA ASN A 23 -26.66 -5.03 0.56
C ASN A 23 -25.63 -6.00 -0.06
N LEU A 24 -24.45 -5.48 -0.42
CA LEU A 24 -23.33 -6.26 -0.91
C LEU A 24 -22.25 -6.32 0.17
N GLY A 25 -21.97 -7.51 0.67
CA GLY A 25 -21.04 -7.70 1.81
C GLY A 25 -21.73 -7.60 3.19
N PRO A 26 -20.97 -7.61 4.31
CA PRO A 26 -19.50 -7.54 4.38
C PRO A 26 -18.76 -8.80 3.91
N GLN A 27 -19.37 -9.97 3.91
CA GLN A 27 -18.77 -11.20 3.39
C GLN A 27 -19.24 -11.44 1.95
N HIS A 28 -18.46 -10.96 0.98
CA HIS A 28 -18.69 -11.19 -0.44
C HIS A 28 -17.34 -11.22 -1.17
N PRO A 29 -17.13 -12.11 -2.16
CA PRO A 29 -15.85 -12.22 -2.87
C PRO A 29 -15.37 -10.89 -3.48
N SER A 30 -16.29 -10.10 -4.02
CA SER A 30 -15.99 -8.83 -4.70
C SER A 30 -15.90 -7.61 -3.77
N THR A 31 -15.96 -7.78 -2.44
CA THR A 31 -15.85 -6.67 -1.47
C THR A 31 -14.49 -6.58 -0.79
N HIS A 32 -13.46 -7.18 -1.38
CA HIS A 32 -12.07 -7.13 -0.92
C HIS A 32 -11.89 -7.45 0.58
N GLY A 33 -12.69 -8.36 1.10
CA GLY A 33 -12.67 -8.83 2.48
C GLY A 33 -13.97 -8.53 3.23
N VAL A 34 -14.09 -7.35 3.84
CA VAL A 34 -15.17 -7.03 4.79
C VAL A 34 -15.84 -5.66 4.54
N LEU A 35 -15.81 -5.18 3.32
CA LEU A 35 -16.54 -3.96 2.94
C LEU A 35 -18.02 -4.29 2.73
N ARG A 36 -18.90 -3.51 3.34
CA ARG A 36 -20.33 -3.54 3.06
C ARG A 36 -20.70 -2.35 2.20
N LEU A 37 -21.30 -2.61 1.05
CA LEU A 37 -21.87 -1.59 0.18
C LEU A 37 -23.41 -1.67 0.27
N VAL A 38 -24.04 -0.55 0.52
CA VAL A 38 -25.50 -0.41 0.41
C VAL A 38 -25.78 0.31 -0.90
N LEU A 39 -26.47 -0.36 -1.80
CA LEU A 39 -26.76 0.11 -3.15
C LEU A 39 -28.25 0.42 -3.27
N GLU A 40 -28.57 1.64 -3.68
CA GLU A 40 -29.90 1.99 -4.12
C GLU A 40 -30.00 1.72 -5.62
N MET A 41 -30.85 0.78 -5.99
CA MET A 41 -30.97 0.30 -7.37
C MET A 41 -32.35 0.59 -7.94
N LYS A 42 -32.36 1.00 -9.20
CA LYS A 42 -33.57 1.13 -10.01
C LYS A 42 -33.52 0.16 -11.18
N GLY A 43 -34.16 -0.99 -11.01
CA GLY A 43 -33.95 -2.13 -11.88
C GLY A 43 -32.52 -2.66 -11.78
N GLU A 44 -31.76 -2.63 -12.86
CA GLU A 44 -30.34 -3.04 -12.91
C GLU A 44 -29.36 -1.87 -12.73
N TYR A 45 -29.86 -0.63 -12.64
CA TYR A 45 -29.04 0.55 -12.49
C TYR A 45 -28.82 0.89 -11.01
N VAL A 46 -27.58 1.23 -10.68
CA VAL A 46 -27.20 1.76 -9.37
C VAL A 46 -27.36 3.27 -9.40
N GLU A 47 -28.19 3.81 -8.51
CA GLU A 47 -28.40 5.25 -8.37
C GLU A 47 -27.50 5.84 -7.28
N ARG A 48 -27.26 5.05 -6.20
CA ARG A 48 -26.44 5.49 -5.07
C ARG A 48 -25.67 4.31 -4.47
N VAL A 49 -24.47 4.62 -3.98
CA VAL A 49 -23.58 3.67 -3.30
C VAL A 49 -23.15 4.28 -1.98
N ASP A 50 -23.46 3.60 -0.88
CA ASP A 50 -22.98 3.98 0.46
C ASP A 50 -22.03 2.88 0.99
N PRO A 51 -20.71 3.12 1.07
CA PRO A 51 -19.78 2.20 1.68
C PRO A 51 -19.83 2.29 3.21
N PHE A 52 -20.00 1.14 3.86
CA PHE A 52 -19.93 0.98 5.30
C PHE A 52 -18.63 0.26 5.67
N ILE A 53 -17.78 0.96 6.37
CA ILE A 53 -16.48 0.49 6.87
C ILE A 53 -16.57 0.22 8.38
N GLY A 54 -15.50 -0.33 8.97
CA GLY A 54 -15.39 -0.59 10.40
C GLY A 54 -15.43 -2.06 10.80
N TYR A 55 -15.73 -2.98 9.88
CA TYR A 55 -15.75 -4.41 10.18
C TYR A 55 -14.38 -5.01 10.48
N LEU A 56 -13.29 -4.31 10.09
CA LEU A 56 -11.92 -4.68 10.38
C LEU A 56 -11.22 -3.64 11.26
N HIS A 57 -11.99 -2.81 11.97
CA HIS A 57 -11.41 -1.82 12.88
C HIS A 57 -10.76 -2.49 14.08
N ARG A 58 -9.45 -2.27 14.25
CA ARG A 58 -8.63 -2.88 15.29
C ARG A 58 -8.12 -1.87 16.31
N GLY A 59 -8.47 -0.61 16.15
CA GLY A 59 -8.04 0.47 17.02
C GLY A 59 -6.53 0.75 16.95
N THR A 60 -5.90 0.57 15.78
CA THR A 60 -4.45 0.67 15.60
C THR A 60 -3.89 2.01 16.10
N GLU A 61 -4.57 3.11 15.79
CA GLU A 61 -4.16 4.44 16.25
C GLU A 61 -4.20 4.54 17.78
N LYS A 62 -5.23 3.97 18.42
CA LYS A 62 -5.37 3.99 19.88
C LYS A 62 -4.41 3.02 20.59
N LEU A 63 -4.17 1.86 20.00
CA LEU A 63 -3.17 0.91 20.51
C LEU A 63 -1.76 1.51 20.48
N ALA A 64 -1.43 2.28 19.44
CA ALA A 64 -0.14 2.94 19.33
C ALA A 64 0.17 3.88 20.51
N GLU A 65 -0.84 4.52 21.08
CA GLU A 65 -0.68 5.37 22.29
C GLU A 65 -0.24 4.56 23.54
N SER A 66 -0.44 3.24 23.52
CA SER A 66 -0.10 2.34 24.63
C SER A 66 1.23 1.64 24.46
N PHE A 67 1.78 1.60 23.24
CA PHE A 67 3.00 0.89 22.88
C PHE A 67 4.20 1.82 22.71
N THR A 68 5.40 1.31 22.95
CA THR A 68 6.63 2.04 22.62
C THR A 68 6.81 2.15 21.11
N TYR A 69 7.59 3.14 20.65
CA TYR A 69 7.85 3.33 19.22
C TYR A 69 8.37 2.05 18.54
N THR A 70 9.17 1.24 19.23
CA THR A 70 9.64 -0.06 18.71
C THR A 70 8.51 -1.09 18.57
N GLN A 71 7.58 -1.11 19.50
CA GLN A 71 6.46 -2.06 19.52
C GLN A 71 5.35 -1.71 18.51
N ILE A 72 5.36 -0.50 17.96
CA ILE A 72 4.39 -0.07 16.95
C ILE A 72 4.68 -0.68 15.57
N PHE A 73 5.92 -1.03 15.23
CA PHE A 73 6.26 -1.61 13.92
C PHE A 73 5.40 -2.82 13.54
N PRO A 74 5.15 -3.81 14.39
CA PRO A 74 4.22 -4.89 14.07
C PRO A 74 2.77 -4.43 13.78
N LEU A 75 2.33 -3.29 14.33
CA LEU A 75 1.01 -2.73 13.99
C LEU A 75 1.02 -2.11 12.60
N THR A 76 2.09 -1.38 12.25
CA THR A 76 2.20 -0.77 10.93
C THR A 76 2.30 -1.80 9.82
N ASP A 77 2.98 -2.94 10.03
CA ASP A 77 3.01 -4.07 9.07
C ASP A 77 1.62 -4.52 8.62
N ARG A 78 0.64 -4.38 9.48
CA ARG A 78 -0.72 -4.89 9.30
C ARG A 78 -1.72 -3.84 8.79
N LEU A 79 -1.28 -2.64 8.46
CA LEU A 79 -2.10 -1.63 7.80
C LEU A 79 -2.37 -2.06 6.36
N ASP A 80 -1.42 -1.90 5.47
CA ASP A 80 -1.42 -2.58 4.18
C ASP A 80 -0.56 -3.84 4.28
N TYR A 81 -1.20 -4.97 4.56
CA TYR A 81 -0.51 -6.26 4.74
C TYR A 81 0.12 -6.80 3.46
N LEU A 82 -0.14 -6.18 2.31
CA LEU A 82 0.49 -6.55 1.03
C LEU A 82 1.87 -5.89 0.88
N CYS A 83 2.08 -4.76 1.55
CA CYS A 83 3.25 -3.90 1.40
C CYS A 83 3.87 -3.48 2.75
N PRO A 84 4.14 -4.42 3.67
CA PRO A 84 4.64 -4.11 5.01
C PRO A 84 5.91 -3.26 5.04
N PRO A 85 6.92 -3.47 4.16
CA PRO A 85 8.12 -2.63 4.15
C PRO A 85 7.84 -1.14 3.95
N SER A 86 6.87 -0.78 3.10
CA SER A 86 6.48 0.62 2.89
C SER A 86 5.85 1.23 4.14
N ASN A 87 4.98 0.47 4.84
CA ASN A 87 4.36 0.95 6.07
C ASN A 87 5.38 1.21 7.17
N ASN A 88 6.35 0.29 7.34
CA ASN A 88 7.43 0.46 8.30
C ASN A 88 8.30 1.67 7.95
N LEU A 89 8.62 1.86 6.67
CA LEU A 89 9.41 2.99 6.19
C LEU A 89 8.73 4.32 6.53
N ALA A 90 7.44 4.47 6.23
CA ALA A 90 6.69 5.68 6.53
C ALA A 90 6.71 6.04 8.03
N PHE A 91 6.51 5.04 8.88
CA PHE A 91 6.56 5.23 10.33
C PHE A 91 7.98 5.54 10.83
N ALA A 92 9.00 4.83 10.32
CA ALA A 92 10.39 5.08 10.68
C ALA A 92 10.81 6.52 10.35
N LEU A 93 10.51 7.00 9.13
CA LEU A 93 10.81 8.37 8.71
C LEU A 93 10.13 9.42 9.58
N ALA A 94 8.88 9.19 9.99
CA ALA A 94 8.17 10.11 10.89
C ALA A 94 8.87 10.20 12.26
N VAL A 95 9.30 9.08 12.83
CA VAL A 95 10.01 9.06 14.11
C VAL A 95 11.43 9.62 13.98
N GLU A 96 12.15 9.31 12.90
CA GLU A 96 13.47 9.86 12.60
C GLU A 96 13.45 11.38 12.47
N LYS A 97 12.45 11.92 11.83
CA LYS A 97 12.23 13.37 11.70
C LYS A 97 12.00 14.04 13.07
N LEU A 98 11.30 13.38 14.01
CA LEU A 98 11.15 13.86 15.39
C LEU A 98 12.46 13.80 16.17
N LEU A 99 13.27 12.76 15.94
CA LEU A 99 14.57 12.58 16.58
C LEU A 99 15.68 13.46 15.98
N GLY A 100 15.44 14.00 14.77
CA GLY A 100 16.45 14.74 14.02
C GLY A 100 17.64 13.88 13.59
N ILE A 101 17.41 12.61 13.27
CA ILE A 101 18.43 11.65 12.81
C ILE A 101 18.16 11.22 11.37
N GLU A 102 19.23 10.89 10.66
CA GLU A 102 19.15 10.32 9.33
C GLU A 102 19.75 8.90 9.32
N ALA A 103 19.09 8.00 8.60
CA ALA A 103 19.61 6.66 8.40
C ALA A 103 20.89 6.68 7.54
N PRO A 104 21.85 5.78 7.78
CA PRO A 104 23.05 5.66 6.95
C PRO A 104 22.68 5.42 5.48
N ILE A 105 23.48 5.94 4.57
CA ILE A 105 23.21 5.90 3.13
C ILE A 105 22.96 4.47 2.62
N ARG A 106 23.69 3.46 3.10
CA ARG A 106 23.46 2.06 2.76
C ARG A 106 22.06 1.60 3.18
N ALA A 107 21.62 1.98 4.39
CA ALA A 107 20.29 1.66 4.87
C ALA A 107 19.19 2.29 4.01
N GLN A 108 19.40 3.52 3.53
CA GLN A 108 18.47 4.20 2.64
C GLN A 108 18.32 3.43 1.32
N TYR A 109 19.41 2.96 0.70
CA TYR A 109 19.35 2.09 -0.49
C TYR A 109 18.56 0.81 -0.23
N ILE A 110 18.83 0.13 0.90
CA ILE A 110 18.12 -1.10 1.28
C ILE A 110 16.62 -0.84 1.46
N ARG A 111 16.27 0.24 2.16
CA ARG A 111 14.86 0.62 2.38
C ARG A 111 14.12 0.90 1.08
N VAL A 112 14.74 1.58 0.13
CA VAL A 112 14.17 1.85 -1.19
C VAL A 112 13.97 0.54 -1.96
N ILE A 113 14.95 -0.37 -1.99
CA ILE A 113 14.80 -1.69 -2.62
C ILE A 113 13.59 -2.44 -2.03
N MET A 114 13.46 -2.47 -0.69
CA MET A 114 12.37 -3.16 -0.02
C MET A 114 11.01 -2.50 -0.30
N ALA A 115 10.96 -1.16 -0.35
CA ALA A 115 9.75 -0.41 -0.68
C ALA A 115 9.31 -0.66 -2.13
N GLU A 116 10.24 -0.70 -3.08
CA GLU A 116 9.91 -0.98 -4.49
C GLU A 116 9.55 -2.46 -4.73
N LEU A 117 10.17 -3.42 -4.04
CA LEU A 117 9.71 -4.82 -4.04
C LEU A 117 8.29 -4.95 -3.48
N ALA A 118 7.99 -4.22 -2.41
CA ALA A 118 6.65 -4.17 -1.84
C ALA A 118 5.65 -3.55 -2.82
N ARG A 119 6.05 -2.49 -3.56
CA ARG A 119 5.24 -1.88 -4.62
C ARG A 119 4.91 -2.87 -5.71
N ILE A 120 5.90 -3.58 -6.23
CA ILE A 120 5.68 -4.62 -7.24
C ILE A 120 4.73 -5.70 -6.69
N SER A 121 4.93 -6.17 -5.45
CA SER A 121 4.08 -7.17 -4.80
C SER A 121 2.62 -6.73 -4.69
N GLY A 122 2.38 -5.48 -4.29
CA GLY A 122 1.04 -4.89 -4.21
C GLY A 122 0.37 -4.76 -5.59
N HIS A 123 1.11 -4.22 -6.56
CA HIS A 123 0.60 -4.07 -7.92
C HIS A 123 0.33 -5.41 -8.63
N LEU A 124 1.15 -6.43 -8.37
CA LEU A 124 0.90 -7.78 -8.88
C LEU A 124 -0.43 -8.33 -8.42
N LEU A 125 -0.76 -8.14 -7.14
CA LEU A 125 -2.03 -8.65 -6.62
C LEU A 125 -3.21 -8.04 -7.36
N ILE A 126 -3.29 -6.73 -7.47
CA ILE A 126 -4.43 -6.07 -8.10
C ILE A 126 -4.45 -6.27 -9.62
N THR A 127 -3.27 -6.33 -10.25
CA THR A 127 -3.14 -6.63 -11.69
C THR A 127 -3.74 -8.00 -12.02
N GLY A 128 -3.70 -8.94 -11.08
CA GLY A 128 -4.34 -10.24 -11.20
C GLY A 128 -5.77 -10.30 -10.69
N ALA A 129 -6.08 -9.60 -9.58
CA ALA A 129 -7.38 -9.67 -8.91
C ALA A 129 -8.49 -8.97 -9.71
N LEU A 130 -8.26 -7.77 -10.24
CA LEU A 130 -9.26 -7.08 -11.06
C LEU A 130 -9.70 -7.91 -12.29
N PRO A 131 -8.80 -8.50 -13.09
CA PRO A 131 -9.22 -9.41 -14.15
C PRO A 131 -9.97 -10.65 -13.62
N MET A 132 -9.57 -11.19 -12.46
CA MET A 132 -10.27 -12.33 -11.83
C MET A 132 -11.73 -11.98 -11.51
N ASP A 133 -11.99 -10.81 -10.92
CA ASP A 133 -13.34 -10.32 -10.63
C ASP A 133 -14.20 -10.18 -11.89
N LEU A 134 -13.54 -9.98 -13.04
CA LEU A 134 -14.16 -9.91 -14.36
C LEU A 134 -14.14 -11.26 -15.11
N GLY A 135 -13.78 -12.37 -14.44
CA GLY A 135 -13.84 -13.73 -14.95
C GLY A 135 -12.53 -14.27 -15.55
N ALA A 136 -11.41 -13.53 -15.50
CA ALA A 136 -10.11 -13.94 -16.04
C ALA A 136 -9.14 -14.41 -14.94
N MET A 137 -9.41 -15.55 -14.32
CA MET A 137 -8.67 -16.09 -13.16
C MET A 137 -7.17 -16.36 -13.44
N THR A 138 -6.80 -16.67 -14.67
CA THR A 138 -5.41 -17.00 -15.03
C THR A 138 -4.43 -15.87 -14.70
N ALA A 139 -4.86 -14.62 -14.80
CA ALA A 139 -4.04 -13.46 -14.49
C ALA A 139 -3.57 -13.45 -13.03
N LEU A 140 -4.48 -13.80 -12.10
CA LEU A 140 -4.14 -13.89 -10.69
C LEU A 140 -3.12 -15.01 -10.40
N LEU A 141 -3.29 -16.19 -11.02
CA LEU A 141 -2.36 -17.31 -10.82
C LEU A 141 -0.93 -16.96 -11.30
N TYR A 142 -0.82 -16.23 -12.41
CA TYR A 142 0.48 -15.75 -12.90
C TYR A 142 1.06 -14.70 -11.95
N ALA A 143 0.25 -13.73 -11.49
CA ALA A 143 0.69 -12.72 -10.55
C ALA A 143 1.20 -13.33 -9.24
N MET A 144 0.53 -14.37 -8.72
CA MET A 144 0.97 -15.07 -7.51
C MET A 144 2.32 -15.78 -7.70
N ARG A 145 2.61 -16.29 -8.88
CA ARG A 145 3.91 -16.92 -9.19
C ARG A 145 5.08 -15.95 -9.07
N GLU A 146 4.95 -14.74 -9.61
CA GLU A 146 6.01 -13.72 -9.50
C GLU A 146 6.04 -13.10 -8.09
N ARG A 147 4.88 -12.96 -7.45
CA ARG A 147 4.81 -12.50 -6.06
C ARG A 147 5.53 -13.46 -5.11
N GLU A 148 5.49 -14.76 -5.38
CA GLU A 148 6.22 -15.77 -4.61
C GLU A 148 7.75 -15.52 -4.65
N MET A 149 8.31 -15.16 -5.80
CA MET A 149 9.74 -14.82 -5.90
C MET A 149 10.12 -13.62 -5.01
N ILE A 150 9.22 -12.63 -4.90
CA ILE A 150 9.44 -11.48 -4.00
C ILE A 150 9.37 -11.92 -2.54
N MET A 151 8.42 -12.80 -2.20
CA MET A 151 8.30 -13.33 -0.85
C MET A 151 9.53 -14.13 -0.42
N ASP A 152 10.14 -14.89 -1.32
CA ASP A 152 11.39 -15.61 -1.08
C ASP A 152 12.54 -14.61 -0.81
N LEU A 153 12.61 -13.49 -1.54
CA LEU A 153 13.57 -12.42 -1.29
C LEU A 153 13.36 -11.78 0.09
N LEU A 154 12.12 -11.50 0.47
CA LEU A 154 11.80 -10.95 1.78
C LEU A 154 12.13 -11.92 2.90
N GLU A 155 11.81 -13.20 2.75
CA GLU A 155 12.12 -14.25 3.72
C GLU A 155 13.63 -14.41 3.91
N MET A 156 14.41 -14.35 2.83
CA MET A 156 15.87 -14.43 2.90
C MET A 156 16.49 -13.32 3.77
N VAL A 157 15.92 -12.11 3.70
CA VAL A 157 16.44 -10.94 4.42
C VAL A 157 15.90 -10.87 5.84
N THR A 158 14.64 -11.22 6.04
CA THR A 158 13.91 -10.92 7.29
C THR A 158 13.54 -12.16 8.10
N GLY A 159 13.61 -13.34 7.50
CA GLY A 159 13.11 -14.60 8.07
C GLY A 159 11.58 -14.73 8.03
N ALA A 160 10.88 -13.78 7.41
CA ALA A 160 9.42 -13.75 7.29
C ALA A 160 8.97 -13.43 5.85
N ARG A 161 8.01 -14.18 5.35
CA ARG A 161 7.42 -13.98 4.02
C ARG A 161 6.54 -12.74 3.97
N MET A 162 5.82 -12.46 5.07
CA MET A 162 4.93 -11.32 5.28
C MET A 162 5.19 -10.73 6.68
N HIS A 163 4.78 -9.48 6.89
CA HIS A 163 4.95 -8.80 8.18
C HIS A 163 6.41 -8.77 8.64
N THR A 164 7.23 -8.18 7.81
CA THR A 164 8.70 -8.25 7.90
C THR A 164 9.29 -7.47 9.06
N SER A 165 8.61 -6.41 9.53
CA SER A 165 9.11 -5.48 10.56
C SER A 165 10.60 -5.16 10.37
N TYR A 166 11.01 -4.90 9.11
CA TYR A 166 12.42 -4.84 8.74
C TYR A 166 13.02 -3.44 8.86
N CYS A 167 12.32 -2.42 8.37
CA CYS A 167 12.74 -1.03 8.59
C CYS A 167 12.62 -0.71 10.09
N ARG A 168 13.64 -0.06 10.63
CA ARG A 168 13.72 0.35 12.03
C ARG A 168 14.10 1.82 12.08
N VAL A 169 13.84 2.46 13.19
CA VAL A 169 14.31 3.83 13.43
C VAL A 169 15.84 3.84 13.38
N GLY A 170 16.40 4.68 12.52
CA GLY A 170 17.84 4.79 12.30
C GLY A 170 18.45 3.78 11.33
N GLY A 171 17.64 3.03 10.57
CA GLY A 171 18.15 2.11 9.55
C GLY A 171 17.28 0.88 9.30
N VAL A 172 17.90 -0.28 9.15
CA VAL A 172 17.26 -1.58 8.97
C VAL A 172 17.73 -2.56 10.05
N ARG A 173 16.96 -3.62 10.24
CA ARG A 173 17.19 -4.61 11.29
C ARG A 173 18.50 -5.37 11.12
N GLU A 174 18.80 -5.77 9.90
CA GLU A 174 19.98 -6.56 9.52
C GLU A 174 20.41 -6.16 8.11
N ASP A 175 21.65 -6.39 7.75
CA ASP A 175 22.17 -6.17 6.40
C ASP A 175 21.66 -7.24 5.42
N LEU A 176 21.82 -6.97 4.14
CA LEU A 176 21.47 -7.92 3.09
C LEU A 176 22.45 -9.11 3.10
N PRO A 177 21.97 -10.36 3.09
CA PRO A 177 22.85 -11.51 3.00
C PRO A 177 23.45 -11.64 1.59
N ASP A 178 24.64 -12.22 1.49
CA ASP A 178 25.39 -12.37 0.21
C ASP A 178 24.56 -13.04 -0.90
N GLY A 179 23.72 -14.00 -0.55
CA GLY A 179 22.85 -14.70 -1.49
C GLY A 179 21.69 -13.87 -2.06
N PHE A 180 21.44 -12.68 -1.51
CA PHE A 180 20.34 -11.81 -1.94
C PHE A 180 20.61 -11.18 -3.31
N PHE A 181 21.82 -10.66 -3.53
CA PHE A 181 22.18 -9.94 -4.76
C PHE A 181 22.01 -10.76 -6.05
N PRO A 182 22.46 -12.02 -6.13
CA PRO A 182 22.21 -12.84 -7.32
C PRO A 182 20.72 -13.06 -7.59
N LYS A 183 19.93 -13.34 -6.55
CA LYS A 183 18.50 -13.64 -6.70
C LYS A 183 17.67 -12.42 -7.11
N ILE A 184 17.95 -11.25 -6.53
CA ILE A 184 17.21 -10.03 -6.94
C ILE A 184 17.57 -9.62 -8.36
N ARG A 185 18.82 -9.79 -8.80
CA ARG A 185 19.22 -9.55 -10.21
C ARG A 185 18.55 -10.54 -11.15
N GLU A 186 18.42 -11.80 -10.78
CA GLU A 186 17.65 -12.79 -11.52
C GLU A 186 16.19 -12.38 -11.64
N PHE A 187 15.57 -11.94 -10.54
CA PHE A 187 14.20 -11.43 -10.56
C PHE A 187 14.06 -10.24 -11.52
N CYS A 188 14.91 -9.23 -11.43
CA CYS A 188 14.88 -8.06 -12.31
C CYS A 188 15.04 -8.43 -13.79
N ALA A 189 15.87 -9.41 -14.11
CA ALA A 189 16.08 -9.88 -15.49
C ALA A 189 14.85 -10.61 -16.07
N ILE A 190 14.14 -11.37 -15.26
CA ILE A 190 12.98 -12.17 -15.68
C ILE A 190 11.70 -11.34 -15.72
N PHE A 191 11.49 -10.47 -14.75
CA PHE A 191 10.22 -9.83 -14.47
C PHE A 191 9.68 -8.94 -15.60
N PRO A 192 10.47 -8.16 -16.36
CA PRO A 192 9.96 -7.40 -17.51
C PRO A 192 9.30 -8.27 -18.59
N ASN A 193 9.76 -9.50 -18.78
CA ASN A 193 9.13 -10.45 -19.69
C ASN A 193 7.80 -10.97 -19.12
N ARG A 194 7.71 -11.17 -17.80
CA ARG A 194 6.47 -11.56 -17.12
C ARG A 194 5.41 -10.48 -17.21
N ILE A 195 5.77 -9.21 -17.11
CA ILE A 195 4.84 -8.09 -17.34
C ILE A 195 4.23 -8.17 -18.75
N ARG A 196 5.03 -8.49 -19.77
CA ARG A 196 4.51 -8.68 -21.15
C ARG A 196 3.51 -9.85 -21.25
N ASP A 197 3.69 -10.89 -20.44
CA ASP A 197 2.73 -12.00 -20.41
C ASP A 197 1.37 -11.54 -19.86
N TYR A 198 1.34 -10.69 -18.83
CA TYR A 198 0.09 -10.09 -18.34
C TYR A 198 -0.58 -9.22 -19.38
N GLU A 199 0.18 -8.35 -20.04
CA GLU A 199 -0.32 -7.50 -21.11
C GLU A 199 -0.96 -8.32 -22.22
N ARG A 200 -0.26 -9.34 -22.72
CA ARG A 200 -0.79 -10.22 -23.77
C ARG A 200 -2.07 -10.94 -23.35
N LEU A 201 -2.14 -11.36 -22.09
CA LEU A 201 -3.29 -12.10 -21.56
C LEU A 201 -4.51 -11.20 -21.40
N ILE A 202 -4.32 -9.98 -20.92
CA ILE A 202 -5.40 -9.08 -20.47
C ILE A 202 -5.77 -8.06 -21.55
N GLU A 203 -4.80 -7.42 -22.21
CA GLU A 203 -5.06 -6.38 -23.23
C GLU A 203 -5.70 -6.92 -24.50
N ASN A 204 -5.54 -8.21 -24.79
CA ASN A 204 -6.24 -8.86 -25.90
C ASN A 204 -7.62 -9.41 -25.52
N ASN A 205 -8.01 -9.32 -24.24
CA ASN A 205 -9.29 -9.82 -23.77
C ASN A 205 -10.38 -8.76 -23.98
N ARG A 206 -11.23 -8.99 -24.98
CA ARG A 206 -12.36 -8.08 -25.30
C ARG A 206 -13.33 -7.88 -24.15
N VAL A 207 -13.53 -8.88 -23.31
CA VAL A 207 -14.43 -8.78 -22.15
C VAL A 207 -13.81 -7.82 -21.12
N PHE A 208 -12.54 -7.98 -20.80
CA PHE A 208 -11.84 -7.09 -19.88
C PHE A 208 -11.86 -5.63 -20.37
N LEU A 209 -11.52 -5.40 -21.64
CA LEU A 209 -11.52 -4.05 -22.21
C LEU A 209 -12.90 -3.40 -22.16
N LYS A 210 -13.97 -4.13 -22.56
CA LYS A 210 -15.36 -3.61 -22.51
C LYS A 210 -15.86 -3.36 -21.09
N ARG A 211 -15.28 -4.04 -20.09
CA ARG A 211 -15.66 -3.94 -18.69
C ARG A 211 -14.84 -2.93 -17.90
N THR A 212 -13.81 -2.32 -18.52
CA THR A 212 -12.89 -1.40 -17.84
C THR A 212 -12.70 -0.09 -18.58
N GLN A 213 -12.75 -0.07 -19.91
CA GLN A 213 -12.62 1.15 -20.70
C GLN A 213 -13.89 1.99 -20.64
N GLY A 214 -13.74 3.28 -20.32
CA GLY A 214 -14.84 4.22 -20.17
C GLY A 214 -15.77 3.95 -18.97
N ILE A 215 -15.39 3.03 -18.06
CA ILE A 215 -16.14 2.69 -16.87
C ILE A 215 -15.45 3.23 -15.63
N GLY A 216 -16.22 3.88 -14.75
CA GLY A 216 -15.72 4.45 -13.51
C GLY A 216 -14.73 5.58 -13.75
N VAL A 217 -15.04 6.45 -14.72
CA VAL A 217 -14.21 7.61 -15.06
C VAL A 217 -14.26 8.62 -13.92
N ILE A 218 -13.08 9.06 -13.49
CA ILE A 218 -12.89 10.10 -12.48
C ILE A 218 -12.09 11.21 -13.18
N SER A 219 -12.62 12.43 -13.20
CA SER A 219 -11.92 13.58 -13.78
C SER A 219 -10.72 13.97 -12.90
N ALA A 220 -9.79 14.74 -13.47
CA ALA A 220 -8.66 15.29 -12.71
C ALA A 220 -9.12 16.21 -11.57
N GLU A 221 -10.17 17.01 -11.81
CA GLU A 221 -10.76 17.91 -10.84
C GLU A 221 -11.38 17.12 -9.68
N ASP A 222 -12.24 16.15 -9.97
CA ASP A 222 -12.84 15.29 -8.95
C ASP A 222 -11.79 14.50 -8.16
N ALA A 223 -10.73 14.02 -8.83
CA ALA A 223 -9.66 13.29 -8.20
C ALA A 223 -8.88 14.16 -7.18
N ILE A 224 -8.65 15.43 -7.49
CA ILE A 224 -8.02 16.39 -6.58
C ILE A 224 -8.97 16.75 -5.44
N ASP A 225 -10.23 17.05 -5.72
CA ASP A 225 -11.23 17.46 -4.74
C ASP A 225 -11.50 16.34 -3.71
N LEU A 226 -11.50 15.09 -4.16
CA LEU A 226 -11.62 13.92 -3.29
C LEU A 226 -10.32 13.59 -2.53
N GLY A 227 -9.21 14.26 -2.85
CA GLY A 227 -7.89 14.01 -2.24
C GLY A 227 -7.29 12.66 -2.61
N LEU A 228 -7.59 12.13 -3.79
CA LEU A 228 -7.01 10.88 -4.28
C LEU A 228 -5.49 10.99 -4.38
N SER A 229 -4.82 9.88 -4.32
CA SER A 229 -3.36 9.81 -4.42
C SER A 229 -2.92 8.52 -5.14
N GLY A 230 -1.65 8.48 -5.52
CA GLY A 230 -1.06 7.32 -6.16
C GLY A 230 -1.59 7.03 -7.55
N PRO A 231 -1.62 5.74 -7.96
CA PRO A 231 -2.07 5.34 -9.29
C PRO A 231 -3.50 5.79 -9.62
N ASN A 232 -4.36 5.97 -8.61
CA ASN A 232 -5.74 6.42 -8.82
C ASN A 232 -5.80 7.89 -9.26
N LEU A 233 -4.94 8.73 -8.69
CA LEU A 233 -4.79 10.14 -9.09
C LEU A 233 -4.10 10.26 -10.46
N ARG A 234 -2.99 9.54 -10.64
CA ARG A 234 -2.19 9.58 -11.88
C ARG A 234 -2.94 9.05 -13.09
N ALA A 235 -3.88 8.11 -12.89
CA ALA A 235 -4.75 7.62 -13.96
C ALA A 235 -5.72 8.69 -14.50
N SER A 236 -5.98 9.76 -13.74
CA SER A 236 -6.81 10.91 -14.12
C SER A 236 -6.00 12.09 -14.70
N GLY A 237 -4.73 11.91 -15.03
CA GLY A 237 -3.89 12.91 -15.68
C GLY A 237 -3.09 13.82 -14.77
N VAL A 238 -3.19 13.63 -13.44
CA VAL A 238 -2.44 14.46 -12.48
C VAL A 238 -1.04 13.90 -12.29
N ASP A 239 -0.03 14.66 -12.69
CA ASP A 239 1.39 14.32 -12.59
C ASP A 239 1.94 14.66 -11.20
N TRP A 240 1.57 13.84 -10.20
CA TRP A 240 2.02 13.98 -8.82
C TRP A 240 2.54 12.64 -8.28
N ASP A 241 3.78 12.66 -7.75
CA ASP A 241 4.42 11.52 -7.10
C ASP A 241 5.37 12.03 -6.01
N ILE A 242 5.12 11.63 -4.75
CA ILE A 242 5.89 12.11 -3.60
C ILE A 242 7.38 11.75 -3.74
N ARG A 243 7.71 10.64 -4.39
CA ARG A 243 9.11 10.23 -4.62
C ARG A 243 9.89 11.24 -5.45
N ARG A 244 9.20 11.99 -6.35
CA ARG A 244 9.77 13.02 -7.20
C ARG A 244 9.58 14.43 -6.62
N ASP A 245 8.37 14.73 -6.14
CA ASP A 245 7.95 16.09 -5.80
C ASP A 245 8.35 16.49 -4.37
N GLU A 246 8.41 15.50 -3.45
CA GLU A 246 8.92 15.63 -2.07
C GLU A 246 9.85 14.45 -1.75
N PRO A 247 11.03 14.37 -2.38
CA PRO A 247 11.88 13.19 -2.30
C PRO A 247 12.31 12.89 -0.86
N TYR A 248 12.28 11.62 -0.53
CA TYR A 248 12.75 11.05 0.72
C TYR A 248 13.78 9.95 0.45
N GLU A 249 14.60 9.61 1.45
CA GLU A 249 15.70 8.65 1.30
C GLU A 249 16.62 9.05 0.13
N ILE A 250 16.81 8.18 -0.84
CA ILE A 250 17.68 8.40 -2.00
C ILE A 250 16.92 8.62 -3.32
N TYR A 251 15.60 8.85 -3.30
CA TYR A 251 14.84 8.99 -4.54
C TYR A 251 15.30 10.18 -5.40
N ASP A 252 15.88 11.21 -4.79
CA ASP A 252 16.50 12.35 -5.47
C ASP A 252 17.71 11.98 -6.37
N ARG A 253 18.31 10.80 -6.14
CA ARG A 253 19.45 10.29 -6.88
C ARG A 253 19.10 9.27 -7.96
N LEU A 254 17.84 8.90 -8.05
CA LEU A 254 17.37 7.84 -8.93
C LEU A 254 16.58 8.40 -10.11
N ALA A 255 16.83 7.86 -11.29
CA ALA A 255 16.14 8.25 -12.50
C ALA A 255 14.96 7.32 -12.77
N PHE A 256 13.74 7.82 -12.65
CA PHE A 256 12.50 7.12 -12.98
C PHE A 256 11.47 8.09 -13.56
N ASN A 257 10.47 7.56 -14.24
CA ASN A 257 9.38 8.34 -14.79
C ASN A 257 8.13 8.20 -13.92
N VAL A 258 7.41 9.28 -13.75
CA VAL A 258 6.07 9.23 -13.16
C VAL A 258 5.09 8.78 -14.23
N VAL A 259 4.38 7.69 -13.96
CA VAL A 259 3.42 7.12 -14.90
C VAL A 259 2.08 7.84 -14.76
N THR A 260 1.62 8.48 -15.82
CA THR A 260 0.32 9.17 -15.87
C THR A 260 -0.52 8.69 -17.05
N ARG A 261 -1.84 8.77 -16.91
CA ARG A 261 -2.86 8.49 -17.92
C ARG A 261 -3.95 9.54 -17.83
N GLU A 262 -4.63 9.82 -18.92
CA GLU A 262 -5.64 10.90 -18.99
C GLU A 262 -7.08 10.36 -18.95
N GLU A 263 -7.27 9.05 -19.20
CA GLU A 263 -8.60 8.46 -19.39
C GLU A 263 -9.40 8.38 -18.08
N GLY A 264 -8.75 8.32 -16.93
CA GLY A 264 -9.39 8.29 -15.60
C GLY A 264 -10.28 7.07 -15.30
N ASP A 265 -10.31 6.07 -16.16
CA ASP A 265 -11.17 4.90 -16.07
C ASP A 265 -10.51 3.70 -15.34
N CYS A 266 -11.22 2.60 -15.18
CA CYS A 266 -10.70 1.39 -14.55
C CYS A 266 -9.50 0.83 -15.30
N TYR A 267 -9.48 0.92 -16.64
CA TYR A 267 -8.38 0.45 -17.47
C TYR A 267 -7.13 1.30 -17.25
N ALA A 268 -7.27 2.62 -17.24
CA ALA A 268 -6.17 3.55 -16.99
C ALA A 268 -5.53 3.28 -15.62
N ARG A 269 -6.33 3.07 -14.55
CA ARG A 269 -5.82 2.72 -13.21
C ARG A 269 -5.07 1.38 -13.21
N TRP A 270 -5.58 0.37 -13.91
CA TRP A 270 -4.89 -0.91 -14.07
C TRP A 270 -3.58 -0.72 -14.84
N ARG A 271 -3.59 0.05 -15.93
CA ARG A 271 -2.42 0.29 -16.79
C ARG A 271 -1.32 1.07 -16.07
N CYS A 272 -1.67 2.09 -15.29
CA CYS A 272 -0.71 2.82 -14.46
C CYS A 272 0.09 1.86 -13.56
N ARG A 273 -0.58 0.93 -12.87
CA ARG A 273 0.09 -0.03 -11.98
C ARG A 273 1.00 -0.99 -12.73
N VAL A 274 0.61 -1.43 -13.92
CA VAL A 274 1.45 -2.29 -14.77
C VAL A 274 2.74 -1.56 -15.20
N GLU A 275 2.64 -0.30 -15.54
CA GLU A 275 3.80 0.51 -15.95
C GLU A 275 4.67 0.90 -14.75
N GLU A 276 4.07 1.22 -13.60
CA GLU A 276 4.81 1.47 -12.36
C GLU A 276 5.67 0.27 -11.93
N MET A 277 5.24 -0.96 -12.17
CA MET A 277 6.08 -2.13 -11.89
C MET A 277 7.38 -2.12 -12.71
N ARG A 278 7.39 -1.60 -13.93
CA ARG A 278 8.61 -1.45 -14.75
C ARG A 278 9.55 -0.39 -14.18
N GLU A 279 8.98 0.74 -13.78
CA GLU A 279 9.79 1.80 -13.15
C GLU A 279 10.37 1.33 -11.80
N SER A 280 9.62 0.55 -11.03
CA SER A 280 10.13 -0.07 -9.79
C SER A 280 11.33 -1.00 -10.05
N VAL A 281 11.29 -1.82 -11.09
CA VAL A 281 12.45 -2.64 -11.48
C VAL A 281 13.66 -1.76 -11.82
N ARG A 282 13.43 -0.70 -12.59
CA ARG A 282 14.48 0.26 -12.97
C ARG A 282 15.11 0.94 -11.76
N ILE A 283 14.29 1.29 -10.76
CA ILE A 283 14.76 1.86 -9.49
C ILE A 283 15.61 0.84 -8.73
N ILE A 284 15.13 -0.41 -8.62
CA ILE A 284 15.86 -1.48 -7.94
C ILE A 284 17.23 -1.73 -8.60
N GLU A 285 17.30 -1.80 -9.93
CA GLU A 285 18.55 -2.00 -10.65
C GLU A 285 19.56 -0.88 -10.37
N GLN A 286 19.11 0.39 -10.40
CA GLN A 286 19.96 1.52 -10.06
C GLN A 286 20.45 1.46 -8.60
N CYS A 287 19.56 1.06 -7.67
CA CYS A 287 19.95 0.90 -6.26
C CYS A 287 21.02 -0.17 -6.10
N LEU A 288 20.89 -1.31 -6.79
CA LEU A 288 21.88 -2.40 -6.73
C LEU A 288 23.25 -2.02 -7.29
N ASP A 289 23.28 -1.13 -8.28
CA ASP A 289 24.52 -0.69 -8.92
C ASP A 289 25.22 0.47 -8.16
N GLN A 290 24.44 1.27 -7.42
CA GLN A 290 24.94 2.47 -6.73
C GLN A 290 25.09 2.28 -5.23
N MET A 291 24.64 1.16 -4.65
CA MET A 291 24.66 0.92 -3.21
C MET A 291 26.09 0.90 -2.66
N PRO A 292 26.45 1.79 -1.73
CA PRO A 292 27.76 1.78 -1.12
C PRO A 292 27.87 0.68 -0.06
N GLU A 293 29.10 0.29 0.26
CA GLU A 293 29.38 -0.44 1.48
C GLU A 293 29.29 0.49 2.69
N GLY A 294 29.03 -0.07 3.88
CA GLY A 294 28.99 0.72 5.10
C GLY A 294 27.99 0.20 6.12
N ARG A 295 27.67 1.05 7.07
CA ARG A 295 26.70 0.72 8.13
C ARG A 295 25.26 0.72 7.57
N PHE A 296 24.45 -0.19 8.08
CA PHE A 296 23.03 -0.30 7.80
C PHE A 296 22.14 0.25 8.92
N GLN A 297 22.77 0.78 10.00
CA GLN A 297 22.10 1.33 11.16
C GLN A 297 22.93 2.47 11.75
N VAL A 298 22.26 3.48 12.34
CA VAL A 298 22.92 4.59 13.04
C VAL A 298 23.72 4.10 14.25
N ASP A 299 24.79 4.85 14.59
CA ASP A 299 25.60 4.59 15.75
C ASP A 299 25.10 5.39 16.97
N LEU A 300 23.87 5.10 17.37
CA LEU A 300 23.22 5.73 18.52
C LEU A 300 22.72 4.65 19.48
N PRO A 301 23.49 4.32 20.53
CA PRO A 301 23.12 3.26 21.48
C PRO A 301 21.79 3.49 22.21
N THR A 302 21.32 4.74 22.24
CA THR A 302 20.03 5.10 22.85
C THR A 302 18.82 4.79 21.98
N VAL A 303 19.00 4.55 20.68
CA VAL A 303 17.93 4.31 19.71
C VAL A 303 18.10 2.98 18.99
N ALA A 304 19.33 2.67 18.62
CA ALA A 304 19.66 1.50 17.80
C ALA A 304 20.05 0.30 18.67
N PHE A 305 19.53 -0.87 18.32
CA PHE A 305 19.95 -2.13 18.93
C PHE A 305 21.40 -2.46 18.59
N PRO A 306 22.13 -3.21 19.45
CA PRO A 306 23.46 -3.69 19.11
C PRO A 306 23.46 -4.44 17.77
N MET A 307 24.32 -4.03 16.83
CA MET A 307 24.39 -4.63 15.48
C MET A 307 24.89 -6.08 15.51
N ASP A 308 25.82 -6.35 16.44
CA ASP A 308 26.40 -7.69 16.62
C ASP A 308 25.62 -8.42 17.73
N LYS A 309 24.82 -9.42 17.34
CA LYS A 309 24.05 -10.24 18.28
C LYS A 309 24.94 -11.10 19.17
N ASP A 310 26.09 -11.58 18.68
CA ASP A 310 27.01 -12.37 19.46
C ASP A 310 27.62 -11.53 20.59
N ARG A 311 27.82 -10.23 20.34
CA ARG A 311 28.30 -9.30 21.36
C ARG A 311 27.30 -9.15 22.50
N VAL A 312 26.01 -9.27 22.27
CA VAL A 312 24.95 -9.25 23.33
C VAL A 312 25.15 -10.39 24.31
N HIS A 313 25.67 -11.53 23.86
CA HIS A 313 25.94 -12.69 24.72
C HIS A 313 27.27 -12.59 25.48
N CYS A 314 28.21 -11.73 25.07
CA CYS A 314 29.55 -11.67 25.60
C CYS A 314 29.90 -10.33 26.29
N SER A 315 29.10 -9.25 26.09
CA SER A 315 29.32 -7.92 26.69
C SER A 315 28.13 -7.54 27.55
N MET A 316 28.41 -7.15 28.80
CA MET A 316 27.40 -6.68 29.73
C MET A 316 26.73 -5.40 29.25
N GLU A 317 27.47 -4.48 28.68
CA GLU A 317 26.97 -3.19 28.15
C GLU A 317 26.01 -3.41 26.98
N ALA A 318 26.36 -4.32 26.06
CA ALA A 318 25.50 -4.67 24.93
C ALA A 318 24.22 -5.39 25.38
N LEU A 319 24.30 -6.25 26.39
CA LEU A 319 23.15 -6.91 26.98
C LEU A 319 22.20 -5.90 27.67
N ILE A 320 22.75 -4.99 28.46
CA ILE A 320 21.97 -3.92 29.12
C ILE A 320 21.29 -3.03 28.05
N GLN A 321 22.01 -2.58 27.05
CA GLN A 321 21.46 -1.79 25.94
C GLN A 321 20.31 -2.53 25.24
N HIS A 322 20.51 -3.80 24.92
CA HIS A 322 19.47 -4.61 24.29
C HIS A 322 18.25 -4.76 25.19
N PHE A 323 18.44 -5.00 26.48
CA PHE A 323 17.37 -5.14 27.46
C PHE A 323 16.58 -3.83 27.60
N ASP A 324 17.26 -2.70 27.77
CA ASP A 324 16.61 -1.38 27.96
C ASP A 324 15.77 -1.01 26.74
N LEU A 325 16.33 -1.16 25.51
CA LEU A 325 15.58 -0.87 24.29
C LEU A 325 14.42 -1.82 24.04
N SER A 326 14.54 -3.10 24.45
CA SER A 326 13.47 -4.08 24.30
C SER A 326 12.36 -3.88 25.32
N ALA A 327 12.69 -3.59 26.59
CA ALA A 327 11.74 -3.49 27.67
C ALA A 327 11.10 -2.10 27.79
N TYR A 328 11.88 -1.06 27.66
CA TYR A 328 11.45 0.33 27.89
C TYR A 328 11.35 1.15 26.60
N GLY A 329 12.06 0.75 25.54
CA GLY A 329 12.15 1.54 24.32
C GLY A 329 13.07 2.75 24.43
N PHE A 330 12.90 3.72 23.56
CA PHE A 330 13.68 4.97 23.52
C PHE A 330 12.75 6.18 23.60
N LYS A 331 13.29 7.28 24.17
CA LYS A 331 12.54 8.54 24.28
C LYS A 331 12.64 9.35 23.00
N VAL A 332 11.51 9.93 22.59
CA VAL A 332 11.43 10.85 21.45
C VAL A 332 11.18 12.25 21.98
N PRO A 333 11.92 13.28 21.52
CA PRO A 333 11.73 14.66 21.98
C PRO A 333 10.29 15.12 21.82
N LYS A 334 9.85 16.03 22.71
CA LYS A 334 8.53 16.65 22.60
C LYS A 334 8.40 17.42 21.30
N GLY A 335 7.37 17.16 20.54
CA GLY A 335 7.09 17.81 19.27
C GLY A 335 6.00 17.10 18.49
N GLU A 336 5.73 17.62 17.33
CA GLU A 336 4.78 17.01 16.37
C GLU A 336 5.39 16.98 14.98
N VAL A 337 5.00 15.99 14.20
CA VAL A 337 5.50 15.80 12.84
C VAL A 337 4.44 15.15 11.96
N TYR A 338 4.40 15.55 10.70
CA TYR A 338 3.81 14.78 9.62
C TYR A 338 4.91 14.35 8.66
N SER A 339 4.89 13.09 8.28
CA SER A 339 5.76 12.53 7.26
C SER A 339 4.96 11.56 6.40
N ALA A 340 5.10 11.68 5.11
CA ALA A 340 4.41 10.84 4.13
C ALA A 340 5.40 10.20 3.16
N ILE A 341 5.00 9.08 2.58
CA ILE A 341 5.68 8.41 1.49
C ILE A 341 4.70 8.05 0.39
N GLU A 342 5.22 7.78 -0.80
CA GLU A 342 4.46 7.18 -1.88
C GLU A 342 4.39 5.66 -1.68
N ALA A 343 3.34 5.17 -1.04
CA ALA A 343 3.04 3.75 -0.94
C ALA A 343 2.42 3.24 -2.26
N PRO A 344 2.33 1.92 -2.50
CA PRO A 344 1.76 1.37 -3.74
C PRO A 344 0.34 1.85 -4.06
N LYS A 345 -0.45 2.18 -3.05
CA LYS A 345 -1.84 2.66 -3.18
C LYS A 345 -1.97 4.17 -3.19
N GLY A 346 -0.88 4.88 -2.91
CA GLY A 346 -0.80 6.33 -2.86
C GLY A 346 -0.10 6.83 -1.60
N GLU A 347 -0.38 8.06 -1.22
CA GLU A 347 0.23 8.73 -0.08
C GLU A 347 -0.14 8.05 1.23
N LEU A 348 0.84 7.43 1.89
CA LEU A 348 0.75 6.94 3.26
C LEU A 348 1.49 7.90 4.19
N GLY A 349 0.77 8.50 5.12
CA GLY A 349 1.34 9.47 6.05
C GLY A 349 1.10 9.12 7.51
N PHE A 350 2.07 9.47 8.34
CA PHE A 350 1.96 9.40 9.81
C PHE A 350 2.09 10.79 10.41
N TYR A 351 1.07 11.18 11.16
CA TYR A 351 1.12 12.34 12.03
C TYR A 351 1.30 11.86 13.46
N ILE A 352 2.40 12.28 14.10
CA ILE A 352 2.81 11.81 15.41
C ILE A 352 3.00 13.03 16.31
N ILE A 353 2.40 12.98 17.51
CA ILE A 353 2.65 13.91 18.59
C ILE A 353 3.40 13.17 19.69
N SER A 354 4.56 13.68 20.09
CA SER A 354 5.36 13.18 21.20
C SER A 354 5.32 14.15 22.38
N ASP A 355 5.18 13.61 23.59
CA ASP A 355 5.26 14.35 24.86
C ASP A 355 6.64 14.28 25.53
N GLY A 356 7.59 13.58 24.90
CA GLY A 356 8.93 13.34 25.44
C GLY A 356 9.11 11.94 26.06
N SER A 357 8.07 11.11 26.02
CA SER A 357 8.11 9.74 26.54
C SER A 357 8.57 8.72 25.50
N GLU A 358 8.57 7.44 25.90
CA GLU A 358 8.90 6.30 25.04
C GLU A 358 7.72 5.87 24.15
N LYS A 359 6.57 6.53 24.28
CA LYS A 359 5.32 6.25 23.58
C LYS A 359 4.83 7.52 22.90
N PRO A 360 4.17 7.43 21.75
CA PRO A 360 3.53 8.59 21.16
C PRO A 360 2.31 9.02 22.02
N PHE A 361 2.16 10.31 22.25
CA PHE A 361 0.97 10.87 22.87
C PHE A 361 -0.24 10.68 21.96
N ARG A 362 -0.04 10.87 20.65
CA ARG A 362 -1.06 10.65 19.63
C ARG A 362 -0.41 10.20 18.32
N MET A 363 -1.02 9.23 17.66
CA MET A 363 -0.67 8.84 16.30
C MET A 363 -1.92 8.88 15.43
N LYS A 364 -1.80 9.51 14.25
CA LYS A 364 -2.81 9.50 13.20
C LYS A 364 -2.20 8.94 11.92
N VAL A 365 -2.92 8.04 11.27
CA VAL A 365 -2.52 7.46 9.99
C VAL A 365 -3.36 8.04 8.87
N ARG A 366 -2.73 8.67 7.89
CA ARG A 366 -3.36 9.00 6.62
C ARG A 366 -3.19 7.79 5.70
N ALA A 367 -4.26 7.06 5.50
CA ALA A 367 -4.30 5.84 4.73
C ALA A 367 -4.80 6.13 3.32
N PRO A 368 -4.04 5.81 2.25
CA PRO A 368 -4.47 6.07 0.88
C PRO A 368 -5.74 5.31 0.51
N SER A 369 -5.89 4.05 0.91
CA SER A 369 -7.09 3.25 0.62
C SER A 369 -8.36 3.86 1.22
N PHE A 370 -8.29 4.48 2.40
CA PHE A 370 -9.43 5.15 3.03
C PHE A 370 -9.90 6.33 2.19
N VAL A 371 -8.97 7.16 1.72
CA VAL A 371 -9.29 8.34 0.90
C VAL A 371 -9.77 7.90 -0.48
N ASN A 372 -9.07 6.97 -1.12
CA ASN A 372 -9.40 6.49 -2.46
C ASN A 372 -10.78 5.82 -2.53
N LEU A 373 -11.27 5.23 -1.42
CA LEU A 373 -12.59 4.61 -1.37
C LEU A 373 -13.73 5.63 -1.59
N GLN A 374 -13.51 6.90 -1.30
CA GLN A 374 -14.50 7.97 -1.55
C GLN A 374 -14.83 8.12 -3.03
N ALA A 375 -13.90 7.74 -3.92
CA ALA A 375 -14.13 7.79 -5.36
C ALA A 375 -15.25 6.87 -5.86
N LEU A 376 -15.72 5.92 -5.05
CA LEU A 376 -16.92 5.15 -5.37
C LEU A 376 -18.17 6.01 -5.55
N PHE A 377 -18.28 7.14 -4.82
CA PHE A 377 -19.39 8.09 -4.93
C PHE A 377 -19.34 8.90 -6.23
N GLY A 378 -18.12 9.19 -6.74
CA GLY A 378 -17.88 10.06 -7.88
C GLY A 378 -17.76 9.35 -9.23
N ALA A 379 -17.77 8.02 -9.26
CA ALA A 379 -17.64 7.25 -10.48
C ALA A 379 -18.91 7.33 -11.35
N SER A 380 -19.12 8.49 -11.97
CA SER A 380 -20.34 8.94 -12.62
C SER A 380 -20.87 8.05 -13.75
N ASN A 381 -20.04 7.13 -14.27
CA ASN A 381 -20.39 6.27 -15.42
C ASN A 381 -20.64 4.81 -15.05
N ALA A 382 -20.44 4.42 -13.79
CA ALA A 382 -20.76 3.07 -13.31
C ALA A 382 -22.24 2.98 -13.02
N ARG A 383 -23.01 2.47 -13.99
CA ARG A 383 -24.47 2.40 -13.89
C ARG A 383 -24.98 1.02 -13.54
N TYR A 384 -24.22 -0.03 -13.80
CA TYR A 384 -24.63 -1.40 -13.51
C TYR A 384 -23.93 -1.92 -12.26
N LEU A 385 -24.58 -2.82 -11.54
CA LEU A 385 -23.99 -3.52 -10.40
C LEU A 385 -22.62 -4.13 -10.74
N ALA A 386 -22.50 -4.71 -11.93
CA ALA A 386 -21.26 -5.29 -12.39
C ALA A 386 -20.16 -4.23 -12.63
N ASP A 387 -20.51 -2.99 -13.00
CA ASP A 387 -19.55 -1.89 -13.16
C ASP A 387 -19.03 -1.43 -11.80
N MET A 388 -19.87 -1.42 -10.77
CA MET A 388 -19.44 -1.08 -9.40
C MET A 388 -18.38 -2.04 -8.88
N ILE A 389 -18.48 -3.33 -9.21
CA ILE A 389 -17.45 -4.32 -8.87
C ILE A 389 -16.12 -3.98 -9.57
N ALA A 390 -16.17 -3.63 -10.86
CA ALA A 390 -14.98 -3.25 -11.62
C ALA A 390 -14.34 -1.96 -11.07
N VAL A 391 -15.16 -0.96 -10.72
CA VAL A 391 -14.68 0.30 -10.11
C VAL A 391 -14.01 0.02 -8.77
N LEU A 392 -14.69 -0.70 -7.86
CA LEU A 392 -14.14 -1.05 -6.57
C LEU A 392 -12.81 -1.79 -6.70
N GLY A 393 -12.76 -2.81 -7.55
CA GLY A 393 -11.52 -3.54 -7.83
C GLY A 393 -10.41 -2.65 -8.36
N SER A 394 -10.73 -1.69 -9.25
CA SER A 394 -9.73 -0.77 -9.82
C SER A 394 -9.15 0.24 -8.82
N LEU A 395 -9.90 0.60 -7.76
CA LEU A 395 -9.44 1.49 -6.70
C LEU A 395 -8.44 0.81 -5.76
N ASP A 396 -8.39 -0.51 -5.73
CA ASP A 396 -7.47 -1.32 -4.91
C ASP A 396 -7.55 -1.01 -3.40
N PRO A 397 -8.73 -1.06 -2.76
CA PRO A 397 -8.81 -0.81 -1.34
C PRO A 397 -8.32 -2.02 -0.53
N VAL A 398 -7.48 -1.77 0.48
CA VAL A 398 -7.13 -2.76 1.51
C VAL A 398 -7.89 -2.41 2.79
N MET A 399 -8.83 -3.27 3.17
CA MET A 399 -9.76 -2.97 4.27
C MET A 399 -9.05 -2.82 5.62
N ALA A 400 -7.93 -3.51 5.83
CA ALA A 400 -7.14 -3.37 7.05
C ALA A 400 -6.48 -1.98 7.20
N GLU A 401 -6.20 -1.31 6.08
CA GLU A 401 -5.70 0.06 6.03
C GLU A 401 -6.85 1.08 6.10
N VAL A 402 -7.99 0.76 5.50
CA VAL A 402 -9.20 1.60 5.55
C VAL A 402 -9.70 1.73 6.98
N ASP A 403 -9.82 0.62 7.69
CA ASP A 403 -10.42 0.52 9.03
C ASP A 403 -9.45 0.82 10.18
N LYS A 404 -8.13 0.83 9.95
CA LYS A 404 -6.95 1.08 10.81
C LYS A 404 -7.21 1.12 12.34
#